data_033cd3d490830d61a83e49a459c45f1e
#
_entry.id   033cd3d490830d61a83e49a459c45f1e
#
_cell.length_a   1.000
_cell.length_b   1.000
_cell.length_c   1.000
_cell.angle_alpha   90.00
_cell.angle_beta   90.00
_cell.angle_gamma   90.00
#
_symmetry.space_group_name_H-M   'P 1'
#
loop_
_entity.id
_entity.type
_entity.pdbx_description
1 polymer ?
#
loop_
_entity_poly.entity_id
_entity_poly.type
_entity_poly.pdbx_seq_one_letter_code
_entity_poly.pdbx_strand_id
1 'polypeptide(L)'
;MKNKALVLERETFVTKKGKEMYNYFVRGVAHGREIKADFLAKDVGGYELLDLMFEIDPNVKLITHEESMTDERGNVTKYMVYEAQVVDADGLVYTYKLKLAQESDKTYLNILMQQQGA
;
A
#
# COMPACT_ATOMS: atom_id res chain seq x y z
N MET A 1 1.52 1.99 -22.15
CA MET A 1 2.52 2.02 -21.10
C MET A 1 2.07 1.16 -19.92
N LYS A 2 2.97 0.39 -19.38
CA LYS A 2 2.64 -0.51 -18.28
C LYS A 2 2.59 0.22 -16.96
N ASN A 3 1.51 0.04 -16.21
CA ASN A 3 1.48 0.44 -14.83
C ASN A 3 2.32 -0.56 -14.03
N LYS A 4 3.42 -0.09 -13.48
CA LYS A 4 4.23 -0.94 -12.63
C LYS A 4 3.71 -0.87 -11.20
N ALA A 5 3.44 -2.03 -10.63
CA ALA A 5 3.10 -2.10 -9.23
C ALA A 5 4.36 -1.91 -8.39
N LEU A 6 4.24 -1.19 -7.31
CA LEU A 6 5.29 -1.12 -6.30
C LEU A 6 5.22 -2.36 -5.43
N VAL A 7 6.34 -2.73 -4.82
CA VAL A 7 6.39 -3.85 -3.89
C VAL A 7 6.17 -3.32 -2.47
N LEU A 8 5.13 -3.86 -1.82
CA LEU A 8 4.85 -3.54 -0.42
C LEU A 8 5.80 -4.35 0.46
N GLU A 9 6.41 -3.69 1.41
CA GLU A 9 7.31 -4.34 2.38
C GLU A 9 6.73 -4.20 3.77
N ARG A 10 7.20 -5.06 4.67
CA ARG A 10 6.85 -4.93 6.08
C ARG A 10 8.09 -5.09 6.94
N GLU A 11 8.07 -4.42 8.08
CA GLU A 11 9.15 -4.44 9.05
C GLU A 11 8.56 -4.60 10.44
N THR A 12 9.16 -5.48 11.23
CA THR A 12 8.70 -5.74 12.59
C THR A 12 9.21 -4.66 13.53
N PHE A 13 8.36 -4.24 14.45
CA PHE A 13 8.78 -3.39 15.56
C PHE A 13 8.06 -3.82 16.85
N VAL A 14 8.64 -3.45 17.98
CA VAL A 14 8.08 -3.77 19.29
C VAL A 14 7.55 -2.49 19.93
N THR A 15 6.29 -2.50 20.37
CA THR A 15 5.69 -1.36 21.04
C THR A 15 6.24 -1.20 22.44
N LYS A 16 5.97 -0.06 23.08
CA LYS A 16 6.37 0.20 24.47
C LYS A 16 5.80 -0.84 25.42
N LYS A 17 4.70 -1.46 25.07
CA LYS A 17 4.08 -2.52 25.89
C LYS A 17 4.63 -3.91 25.59
N GLY A 18 5.66 -4.02 24.74
CA GLY A 18 6.26 -5.29 24.38
C GLY A 18 5.53 -6.08 23.33
N LYS A 19 4.55 -5.50 22.68
CA LYS A 19 3.80 -6.17 21.61
C LYS A 19 4.52 -6.03 20.28
N GLU A 20 4.68 -7.14 19.57
CA GLU A 20 5.28 -7.16 18.25
C GLU A 20 4.22 -6.74 17.21
N MET A 21 4.59 -5.79 16.35
CA MET A 21 3.72 -5.28 15.29
C MET A 21 4.52 -5.10 14.01
N TYR A 22 3.81 -4.86 12.90
CA TYR A 22 4.43 -4.61 11.60
C TYR A 22 4.13 -3.20 11.10
N ASN A 23 5.14 -2.58 10.50
CA ASN A 23 4.97 -1.41 9.65
C ASN A 23 4.94 -1.87 8.20
N TYR A 24 4.05 -1.30 7.41
CA TYR A 24 3.95 -1.58 5.98
C TYR A 24 4.35 -0.34 5.20
N PHE A 25 5.16 -0.52 4.17
CA PHE A 25 5.68 0.61 3.41
C PHE A 25 6.13 0.19 2.01
N VAL A 26 6.26 1.18 1.13
CA VAL A 26 6.98 1.03 -0.12
C VAL A 26 8.18 1.95 -0.08
N ARG A 27 9.28 1.58 -0.74
CA ARG A 27 10.49 2.39 -0.76
C ARG A 27 11.17 2.36 -2.12
N GLY A 28 11.97 3.37 -2.36
CA GLY A 28 12.80 3.48 -3.55
C GLY A 28 13.80 4.58 -3.36
N VAL A 29 14.55 4.90 -4.43
CA VAL A 29 15.57 5.96 -4.40
C VAL A 29 15.19 7.03 -5.39
N ALA A 30 15.20 8.29 -4.94
CA ALA A 30 14.98 9.45 -5.78
C ALA A 30 16.00 10.53 -5.41
N HIS A 31 16.65 11.09 -6.40
CA HIS A 31 17.65 12.15 -6.20
C HIS A 31 18.76 11.74 -5.22
N GLY A 32 19.18 10.47 -5.28
CA GLY A 32 20.23 9.95 -4.41
C GLY A 32 19.81 9.69 -2.97
N ARG A 33 18.52 9.79 -2.67
CA ARG A 33 17.98 9.57 -1.33
C ARG A 33 16.99 8.43 -1.32
N GLU A 34 17.00 7.66 -0.24
CA GLU A 34 15.94 6.67 -0.02
C GLU A 34 14.66 7.39 0.38
N ILE A 35 13.59 7.06 -0.31
CA ILE A 35 12.26 7.60 -0.06
C ILE A 35 11.34 6.44 0.33
N LYS A 36 10.50 6.69 1.33
CA LYS A 36 9.65 5.68 1.91
C LYS A 36 8.26 6.27 2.14
N ALA A 37 7.23 5.52 1.76
CA ALA A 37 5.84 5.88 2.03
C ALA A 37 5.21 4.79 2.89
N ASP A 38 4.69 5.18 4.04
CA ASP A 38 4.15 4.25 5.02
C ASP A 38 2.63 4.10 4.88
N PHE A 39 2.14 2.89 5.14
CA PHE A 39 0.73 2.56 5.06
C PHE A 39 0.24 1.94 6.36
N LEU A 40 -1.04 2.07 6.61
CA LEU A 40 -1.73 1.46 7.74
C LEU A 40 -2.88 0.59 7.24
N ALA A 41 -3.16 -0.48 7.97
CA ALA A 41 -4.40 -1.22 7.78
C ALA A 41 -5.56 -0.37 8.29
N LYS A 42 -6.72 -0.51 7.66
CA LYS A 42 -7.91 0.27 8.04
C LYS A 42 -8.52 -0.19 9.35
N ASP A 43 -8.30 -1.45 9.71
CA ASP A 43 -8.88 -2.06 10.91
C ASP A 43 -8.00 -3.21 11.38
N VAL A 44 -8.35 -3.78 12.53
CA VAL A 44 -7.59 -4.87 13.13
C VAL A 44 -7.60 -6.12 12.25
N GLY A 45 -8.73 -6.42 11.63
CA GLY A 45 -8.84 -7.58 10.73
C GLY A 45 -7.94 -7.47 9.51
N GLY A 46 -7.63 -6.23 9.10
CA GLY A 46 -6.73 -5.99 7.97
C GLY A 46 -5.32 -6.48 8.23
N TYR A 47 -4.83 -6.39 9.45
CA TYR A 47 -3.50 -6.89 9.79
C TYR A 47 -3.41 -8.41 9.65
N GLU A 48 -4.47 -9.13 10.00
CA GLU A 48 -4.51 -10.58 9.84
C GLU A 48 -4.52 -10.96 8.37
N LEU A 49 -5.28 -10.24 7.55
CA LEU A 49 -5.32 -10.48 6.11
C LEU A 49 -3.97 -10.17 5.46
N LEU A 50 -3.32 -9.07 5.85
CA LEU A 50 -1.99 -8.74 5.34
C LEU A 50 -0.96 -9.81 5.73
N ASP A 51 -1.03 -10.34 6.94
CA ASP A 51 -0.17 -11.44 7.37
C ASP A 51 -0.32 -12.64 6.45
N LEU A 52 -1.56 -13.03 6.17
CA LEU A 52 -1.85 -14.13 5.25
C LEU A 52 -1.27 -13.86 3.86
N MET A 53 -1.45 -12.64 3.36
CA MET A 53 -0.95 -12.26 2.04
C MET A 53 0.58 -12.38 1.95
N PHE A 54 1.30 -11.93 2.99
CA PHE A 54 2.77 -12.05 3.03
C PHE A 54 3.24 -13.49 3.18
N GLU A 55 2.44 -14.37 3.78
CA GLU A 55 2.73 -15.80 3.83
C GLU A 55 2.56 -16.45 2.46
N ILE A 56 1.56 -16.03 1.69
CA ILE A 56 1.31 -16.55 0.35
C ILE A 56 2.46 -16.15 -0.60
N ASP A 57 2.86 -14.89 -0.57
CA ASP A 57 3.95 -14.40 -1.43
C ASP A 57 4.60 -13.19 -0.73
N PRO A 58 5.91 -13.28 -0.40
CA PRO A 58 6.59 -12.13 0.23
C PRO A 58 6.65 -10.90 -0.67
N ASN A 59 6.44 -11.05 -1.98
CA ASN A 59 6.38 -9.94 -2.92
C ASN A 59 4.95 -9.44 -3.09
N VAL A 60 4.38 -8.93 -2.02
CA VAL A 60 3.04 -8.33 -2.07
C VAL A 60 3.11 -7.05 -2.91
N LYS A 61 2.25 -6.93 -3.91
CA LYS A 61 2.22 -5.77 -4.79
C LYS A 61 1.32 -4.69 -4.21
N LEU A 62 1.75 -3.44 -4.35
CA LEU A 62 0.90 -2.29 -4.08
C LEU A 62 0.41 -1.74 -5.40
N ILE A 63 -0.89 -1.77 -5.60
CA ILE A 63 -1.55 -1.27 -6.80
C ILE A 63 -2.28 0.01 -6.44
N THR A 64 -2.15 1.03 -7.27
CA THR A 64 -2.84 2.29 -7.07
C THR A 64 -3.80 2.51 -8.23
N HIS A 65 -4.99 2.99 -7.91
CA HIS A 65 -5.95 3.38 -8.94
C HIS A 65 -6.84 4.50 -8.43
N GLU A 66 -7.45 5.21 -9.38
CA GLU A 66 -8.35 6.29 -9.06
C GLU A 66 -9.78 5.76 -9.04
N GLU A 67 -10.53 6.13 -8.00
CA GLU A 67 -11.95 5.87 -7.92
C GLU A 67 -12.69 7.19 -7.79
N SER A 68 -13.96 7.20 -8.09
CA SER A 68 -14.79 8.39 -7.96
C SER A 68 -16.03 8.08 -7.16
N MET A 69 -16.52 9.11 -6.48
CA MET A 69 -17.76 9.05 -5.71
C MET A 69 -18.64 10.21 -6.14
N THR A 70 -19.92 9.93 -6.36
CA THR A 70 -20.90 10.95 -6.72
C THR A 70 -21.86 11.13 -5.54
N ASP A 71 -21.99 12.37 -5.07
CA ASP A 71 -22.92 12.68 -3.97
C ASP A 71 -24.36 12.86 -4.48
N GLU A 72 -25.27 13.12 -3.57
CA GLU A 72 -26.70 13.29 -3.89
C GLU A 72 -26.97 14.48 -4.83
N ARG A 73 -26.05 15.44 -4.85
CA ARG A 73 -26.17 16.64 -5.69
C ARG A 73 -25.54 16.47 -7.07
N GLY A 74 -24.97 15.29 -7.33
CA GLY A 74 -24.29 15.03 -8.59
C GLY A 74 -22.83 15.49 -8.63
N ASN A 75 -22.28 15.95 -7.51
CA ASN A 75 -20.87 16.33 -7.46
C ASN A 75 -20.00 15.08 -7.45
N VAL A 76 -18.98 15.08 -8.32
CA VAL A 76 -18.05 13.96 -8.44
C VAL A 76 -16.76 14.30 -7.71
N THR A 77 -16.35 13.43 -6.78
CA THR A 77 -15.07 13.53 -6.08
C THR A 77 -14.21 12.36 -6.50
N LYS A 78 -12.98 12.65 -6.94
CA LYS A 78 -12.00 11.62 -7.30
C LYS A 78 -11.02 11.44 -6.15
N TYR A 79 -10.66 10.17 -5.90
CA TYR A 79 -9.69 9.86 -4.85
C TYR A 79 -8.86 8.65 -5.25
N MET A 80 -7.66 8.55 -4.65
CA MET A 80 -6.76 7.45 -4.93
C MET A 80 -6.98 6.31 -3.96
N VAL A 81 -6.97 5.10 -4.48
CA VAL A 81 -7.07 3.87 -3.68
C VAL A 81 -5.73 3.15 -3.76
N TYR A 82 -5.26 2.68 -2.62
CA TYR A 82 -4.01 1.92 -2.50
C TYR A 82 -4.37 0.52 -2.05
N GLU A 83 -3.95 -0.46 -2.82
CA GLU A 83 -4.42 -1.83 -2.62
C GLU A 83 -3.27 -2.81 -2.65
N ALA A 84 -3.12 -3.59 -1.57
CA ALA A 84 -2.18 -4.71 -1.54
C ALA A 84 -2.79 -5.87 -2.32
N GLN A 85 -1.97 -6.60 -3.09
CA GLN A 85 -2.44 -7.71 -3.89
C GLN A 85 -1.42 -8.84 -3.94
N VAL A 86 -1.90 -10.07 -3.77
CA VAL A 86 -1.13 -11.28 -4.04
C VAL A 86 -2.01 -12.31 -4.73
N VAL A 87 -1.37 -13.27 -5.40
CA VAL A 87 -2.06 -14.37 -6.06
C VAL A 87 -1.45 -15.67 -5.53
N ASP A 88 -2.29 -16.61 -5.11
CA ASP A 88 -1.79 -17.89 -4.62
C ASP A 88 -1.51 -18.87 -5.76
N ALA A 89 -1.05 -20.08 -5.41
CA ALA A 89 -0.70 -21.12 -6.37
C ALA A 89 -1.89 -21.57 -7.22
N ASP A 90 -3.10 -21.41 -6.72
CA ASP A 90 -4.33 -21.78 -7.42
C ASP A 90 -4.89 -20.65 -8.28
N GLY A 91 -4.22 -19.50 -8.30
CA GLY A 91 -4.67 -18.33 -9.06
C GLY A 91 -5.70 -17.48 -8.34
N LEU A 92 -5.98 -17.76 -7.07
CA LEU A 92 -6.90 -16.94 -6.28
C LEU A 92 -6.23 -15.63 -5.89
N VAL A 93 -6.92 -14.51 -6.16
CA VAL A 93 -6.39 -13.17 -5.90
C VAL A 93 -6.89 -12.68 -4.54
N TYR A 94 -5.95 -12.19 -3.73
CA TYR A 94 -6.25 -11.59 -2.43
C TYR A 94 -5.91 -10.11 -2.50
N THR A 95 -6.82 -9.27 -2.08
CA THR A 95 -6.62 -7.82 -2.09
C THR A 95 -7.05 -7.21 -0.76
N TYR A 96 -6.37 -6.11 -0.39
CA TYR A 96 -6.76 -5.35 0.78
C TYR A 96 -6.45 -3.87 0.55
N LYS A 97 -7.44 -3.01 0.80
CA LYS A 97 -7.27 -1.56 0.66
C LYS A 97 -6.57 -1.00 1.90
N LEU A 98 -5.47 -0.27 1.66
CA LEU A 98 -4.68 0.36 2.69
C LEU A 98 -4.96 1.86 2.71
N LYS A 99 -4.53 2.52 3.79
CA LYS A 99 -4.52 3.98 3.86
C LYS A 99 -3.10 4.46 4.14
N LEU A 100 -2.79 5.67 3.70
CA LEU A 100 -1.51 6.29 4.01
C LEU A 100 -1.44 6.61 5.50
N ALA A 101 -0.26 6.43 6.10
CA ALA A 101 -0.04 6.69 7.51
C ALA A 101 -0.10 8.19 7.82
N GLN A 102 0.46 9.01 6.93
CA GLN A 102 0.51 10.46 7.10
C GLN A 102 0.30 11.16 5.76
N GLU A 103 -0.09 12.42 5.81
CA GLU A 103 -0.28 13.23 4.61
C GLU A 103 1.00 13.36 3.78
N SER A 104 2.14 13.48 4.45
CA SER A 104 3.44 13.58 3.76
C SER A 104 3.79 12.32 2.96
N ASP A 105 3.28 11.17 3.34
CA ASP A 105 3.53 9.91 2.62
C ASP A 105 2.97 9.96 1.20
N LYS A 106 1.93 10.74 0.98
CA LYS A 106 1.35 10.92 -0.36
C LYS A 106 2.36 11.52 -1.33
N THR A 107 3.12 12.51 -0.89
CA THR A 107 4.16 13.12 -1.71
C THR A 107 5.25 12.11 -2.05
N TYR A 108 5.71 11.36 -1.08
CA TYR A 108 6.74 10.34 -1.30
C TYR A 108 6.25 9.24 -2.24
N LEU A 109 5.00 8.80 -2.04
CA LEU A 109 4.41 7.79 -2.91
C LEU A 109 4.33 8.27 -4.35
N ASN A 110 3.91 9.53 -4.56
CA ASN A 110 3.82 10.10 -5.90
C ASN A 110 5.19 10.13 -6.59
N ILE A 111 6.24 10.48 -5.87
CA ILE A 111 7.60 10.47 -6.41
C ILE A 111 7.99 9.05 -6.85
N LEU A 112 7.74 8.06 -6.00
CA LEU A 112 8.06 6.67 -6.30
C LEU A 112 7.28 6.15 -7.51
N MET A 113 6.01 6.51 -7.61
CA MET A 113 5.16 6.10 -8.72
C MET A 113 5.61 6.72 -10.04
N GLN A 114 6.02 7.98 -10.03
CA GLN A 114 6.52 8.65 -11.23
C GLN A 114 7.78 7.97 -11.75
N GLN A 115 8.66 7.55 -10.88
CA GLN A 115 9.87 6.83 -11.27
C GLN A 115 9.54 5.47 -11.87
N GLN A 116 8.55 4.78 -11.33
CA GLN A 116 8.14 3.47 -11.84
C GLN A 116 7.41 3.58 -13.18
N GLY A 117 6.75 4.69 -13.41
CA GLY A 117 6.00 4.93 -14.65
C GLY A 117 6.83 5.45 -15.81
N ALA A 118 8.09 5.80 -15.56
CA ALA A 118 8.95 6.37 -16.59
C ALA A 118 9.44 5.32 -17.60
#